data_2914df2a018540ac8cdf15be7150d036
#
_entry.id   2914df2a018540ac8cdf15be7150d036
#
_cell.length_a   1.000
_cell.length_b   1.000
_cell.length_c   1.000
_cell.angle_alpha   90.00
_cell.angle_beta   90.00
_cell.angle_gamma   90.00
#
_symmetry.space_group_name_H-M   'P 1'
#
loop_
_entity.id
_entity.type
_entity.pdbx_description
1 polymer ?
#
loop_
_entity_poly.entity_id
_entity_poly.type
_entity_poly.pdbx_seq_one_letter_code
_entity_poly.pdbx_strand_id
1 'polypeptide(L)'
;MALPLPGTPIIVDIGSAYVKIGFAGEPGPRFVFPCITGTEKYKSVMVDVSARSIYVGNDVSRMRGVLKIKHPVSRGEIMDWESYYEILNYIFYSLLRIEDLSKYPVFYCESPFIHRETKEYIARLFFETHRVNSLMMMPTPLLSLFSVGLTTGLVIESGDGLTWIVPIINGTIVQHAVQKLPLAGIDVNQNLKSLLMREGVSIASSAADEIIQEIKEKNCYFVLDPNQPIKSGDMFGVPMPDGSTIKVPTYILYQAPEVLFNPAMLGYSNVMNIPQAILASVRNIDSLYWYDLLSHVVFSGGNLSYSGFQERFEAELDSILPELGAIPKPVTPLSAVKSELIKLQAVEISKKKEDTCPNCGAFVDLSDGKDLCPSCGGVLILPEIKIGKQENNEQKTIKGNCPYCGKEVPDSESIFCPYCGKPIETFEKPNIPKELGKKSAAREFSESIKSASKILKFFVPDNLQYAIFNGAAILGSLESFRKLFITFDQFQVNRELLYRDISEIL
;
A
#
# COMPACT_ATOMS: atom_id res chain seq x y z
N MET A 1 18.38 -16.21 9.72
CA MET A 1 18.22 -15.76 8.32
C MET A 1 19.39 -14.86 7.96
N ALA A 2 19.96 -15.03 6.77
CA ALA A 2 21.04 -14.13 6.31
C ALA A 2 20.50 -12.73 6.05
N LEU A 3 21.28 -11.71 6.42
CA LEU A 3 21.00 -10.34 6.03
C LEU A 3 21.32 -10.16 4.54
N PRO A 4 20.57 -9.32 3.80
CA PRO A 4 20.95 -8.96 2.45
C PRO A 4 22.23 -8.12 2.45
N LEU A 5 22.78 -7.88 1.26
CA LEU A 5 23.99 -7.09 1.09
C LEU A 5 23.82 -5.66 1.64
N PRO A 6 24.87 -5.06 2.19
CA PRO A 6 24.89 -3.64 2.51
C PRO A 6 24.40 -2.78 1.32
N GLY A 7 23.64 -1.72 1.61
CA GLY A 7 23.01 -0.87 0.59
C GLY A 7 21.60 -1.33 0.16
N THR A 8 21.14 -2.52 0.59
CA THR A 8 19.73 -2.92 0.37
C THR A 8 18.83 -2.17 1.35
N PRO A 9 17.81 -1.42 0.88
CA PRO A 9 16.93 -0.69 1.78
C PRO A 9 16.12 -1.60 2.70
N ILE A 10 16.06 -1.21 3.99
CA ILE A 10 15.17 -1.80 4.97
C ILE A 10 13.81 -1.12 4.81
N ILE A 11 12.74 -1.89 4.62
CA ILE A 11 11.38 -1.37 4.54
C ILE A 11 10.75 -1.44 5.92
N VAL A 12 10.19 -0.31 6.36
CA VAL A 12 9.56 -0.15 7.67
C VAL A 12 8.14 0.38 7.47
N ASP A 13 7.13 -0.47 7.74
CA ASP A 13 5.71 -0.14 7.75
C ASP A 13 5.15 -0.34 9.16
N ILE A 14 4.89 0.78 9.87
CA ILE A 14 4.37 0.77 11.25
C ILE A 14 2.92 1.25 11.23
N GLY A 15 1.99 0.29 11.18
CA GLY A 15 0.55 0.54 11.25
C GLY A 15 0.01 0.52 12.68
N SER A 16 -1.30 0.82 12.84
CA SER A 16 -1.96 0.83 14.16
C SER A 16 -2.04 -0.56 14.80
N ALA A 17 -2.29 -1.62 14.01
CA ALA A 17 -2.37 -2.99 14.54
C ALA A 17 -1.08 -3.77 14.38
N TYR A 18 -0.41 -3.66 13.24
CA TYR A 18 0.73 -4.48 12.89
C TYR A 18 1.90 -3.65 12.34
N VAL A 19 3.09 -4.11 12.68
CA VAL A 19 4.36 -3.66 12.11
C VAL A 19 4.83 -4.70 11.09
N LYS A 20 5.26 -4.25 9.91
CA LYS A 20 5.76 -5.11 8.82
C LYS A 20 7.14 -4.66 8.42
N ILE A 21 8.10 -5.58 8.42
CA ILE A 21 9.52 -5.31 8.20
C ILE A 21 10.11 -6.32 7.23
N GLY A 22 10.98 -5.85 6.36
CA GLY A 22 11.72 -6.66 5.42
C GLY A 22 12.68 -5.80 4.61
N PHE A 23 13.04 -6.27 3.43
CA PHE A 23 14.00 -5.59 2.58
C PHE A 23 13.46 -5.36 1.17
N ALA A 24 14.01 -4.37 0.50
CA ALA A 24 13.68 -4.09 -0.89
C ALA A 24 13.99 -5.29 -1.79
N GLY A 25 13.08 -5.56 -2.74
CA GLY A 25 13.15 -6.70 -3.65
C GLY A 25 12.61 -8.02 -3.08
N GLU A 26 12.14 -8.05 -1.82
CA GLU A 26 11.48 -9.23 -1.26
C GLU A 26 10.00 -9.30 -1.66
N PRO A 27 9.45 -10.52 -1.81
CA PRO A 27 8.07 -10.73 -2.22
C PRO A 27 7.04 -10.41 -1.12
N GLY A 28 7.50 -10.12 0.11
CA GLY A 28 6.69 -9.78 1.26
C GLY A 28 7.54 -9.51 2.48
N PRO A 29 6.93 -9.04 3.58
CA PRO A 29 7.63 -8.72 4.81
C PRO A 29 8.24 -9.98 5.44
N ARG A 30 9.48 -9.87 5.94
CA ARG A 30 10.13 -10.96 6.70
C ARG A 30 9.52 -11.15 8.08
N PHE A 31 9.09 -10.05 8.69
CA PHE A 31 8.50 -10.04 10.02
C PHE A 31 7.22 -9.25 10.02
N VAL A 32 6.20 -9.82 10.64
CA VAL A 32 4.93 -9.16 10.94
C VAL A 32 4.65 -9.42 12.41
N PHE A 33 4.42 -8.37 13.18
CA PHE A 33 4.11 -8.49 14.61
C PHE A 33 3.18 -7.36 15.07
N PRO A 34 2.43 -7.58 16.19
CA PRO A 34 1.51 -6.57 16.70
C PRO A 34 2.22 -5.29 17.11
N CYS A 35 1.66 -4.13 16.74
CA CYS A 35 2.15 -2.81 17.12
C CYS A 35 1.75 -2.49 18.56
N ILE A 36 2.28 -3.23 19.52
CA ILE A 36 2.01 -3.09 20.95
C ILE A 36 3.32 -3.12 21.74
N THR A 37 3.30 -2.40 22.87
CA THR A 37 4.36 -2.46 23.88
C THR A 37 3.76 -2.83 25.22
N GLY A 38 4.60 -3.31 26.14
CA GLY A 38 4.16 -3.71 27.47
C GLY A 38 5.20 -3.41 28.53
N THR A 39 4.75 -2.91 29.67
CA THR A 39 5.56 -2.74 30.89
C THR A 39 4.99 -3.62 32.00
N GLU A 40 5.82 -4.10 32.91
CA GLU A 40 5.36 -4.91 34.02
C GLU A 40 4.33 -4.17 34.89
N LYS A 41 3.22 -4.85 35.22
CA LYS A 41 2.17 -4.31 36.12
C LYS A 41 2.68 -4.12 37.54
N TYR A 42 3.57 -5.02 37.99
CA TYR A 42 4.13 -5.02 39.33
C TYR A 42 5.65 -4.94 39.22
N LYS A 43 6.27 -3.92 39.84
CA LYS A 43 7.74 -3.87 39.95
C LYS A 43 8.18 -5.04 40.82
N SER A 44 8.98 -5.94 40.27
CA SER A 44 9.67 -6.95 41.08
C SER A 44 10.58 -6.25 42.10
N VAL A 45 10.47 -6.63 43.35
CA VAL A 45 11.30 -6.10 44.43
C VAL A 45 12.75 -6.59 44.31
N MET A 46 13.00 -7.62 43.52
CA MET A 46 14.33 -8.10 43.15
C MET A 46 14.84 -7.32 41.96
N VAL A 47 15.72 -6.39 42.19
CA VAL A 47 16.43 -5.61 41.18
C VAL A 47 17.47 -6.53 40.53
N ASP A 48 17.05 -7.26 39.49
CA ASP A 48 18.01 -7.80 38.55
C ASP A 48 18.22 -6.73 37.47
N VAL A 49 19.44 -6.22 37.38
CA VAL A 49 19.86 -5.07 36.55
C VAL A 49 19.68 -5.35 35.04
N SER A 50 19.24 -6.53 34.66
CA SER A 50 19.05 -6.98 33.26
C SER A 50 17.59 -7.01 32.78
N ALA A 51 16.60 -6.65 33.59
CA ALA A 51 15.20 -6.70 33.20
C ALA A 51 14.90 -5.62 32.13
N ARG A 52 14.47 -6.05 30.94
CA ARG A 52 13.95 -5.13 29.92
C ARG A 52 12.80 -4.33 30.50
N SER A 53 12.90 -3.01 30.45
CA SER A 53 11.85 -2.13 30.97
C SER A 53 10.58 -2.15 30.10
N ILE A 54 10.73 -2.44 28.79
CA ILE A 54 9.65 -2.46 27.81
C ILE A 54 9.75 -3.71 26.92
N TYR A 55 8.65 -4.42 26.80
CA TYR A 55 8.46 -5.56 25.89
C TYR A 55 7.78 -5.08 24.61
N VAL A 56 8.01 -5.73 23.46
CA VAL A 56 7.48 -5.33 22.15
C VAL A 56 6.85 -6.50 21.43
N GLY A 57 5.72 -6.25 20.77
CA GLY A 57 5.10 -7.16 19.81
C GLY A 57 4.74 -8.53 20.37
N ASN A 58 5.24 -9.60 19.77
CA ASN A 58 4.90 -10.98 20.17
C ASN A 58 5.30 -11.33 21.60
N ASP A 59 6.33 -10.69 22.16
CA ASP A 59 6.72 -10.91 23.55
C ASP A 59 5.65 -10.36 24.51
N VAL A 60 5.01 -9.23 24.15
CA VAL A 60 3.84 -8.70 24.88
C VAL A 60 2.67 -9.66 24.84
N SER A 61 2.35 -10.21 23.68
CA SER A 61 1.25 -11.16 23.51
C SER A 61 1.44 -12.40 24.38
N ARG A 62 2.67 -12.90 24.51
CA ARG A 62 2.99 -14.05 25.37
C ARG A 62 2.89 -13.76 26.87
N MET A 63 3.14 -12.51 27.27
CA MET A 63 3.23 -12.10 28.67
C MET A 63 2.06 -11.20 29.13
N ARG A 64 0.95 -11.13 28.38
CA ARG A 64 -0.19 -10.22 28.62
C ARG A 64 -0.70 -10.19 30.06
N GLY A 65 -0.79 -11.32 30.71
CA GLY A 65 -1.33 -11.43 32.07
C GLY A 65 -0.59 -10.52 33.07
N VAL A 66 0.70 -10.33 32.90
CA VAL A 66 1.60 -9.61 33.82
C VAL A 66 2.01 -8.23 33.30
N LEU A 67 1.70 -7.87 32.04
CA LEU A 67 2.09 -6.60 31.42
C LEU A 67 0.91 -5.62 31.33
N LYS A 68 1.22 -4.33 31.52
CA LYS A 68 0.37 -3.21 31.13
C LYS A 68 0.66 -2.89 29.67
N ILE A 69 -0.33 -3.11 28.80
CA ILE A 69 -0.19 -2.98 27.36
C ILE A 69 -0.48 -1.55 26.92
N LYS A 70 0.32 -1.05 25.96
CA LYS A 70 0.13 0.22 25.29
C LYS A 70 0.07 -0.02 23.77
N HIS A 71 -0.71 0.82 23.08
CA HIS A 71 -0.78 0.92 21.63
C HIS A 71 -0.08 2.21 21.20
N PRO A 72 1.19 2.16 20.77
CA PRO A 72 1.96 3.39 20.49
C PRO A 72 1.50 4.12 19.23
N VAL A 73 0.80 3.44 18.34
CA VAL A 73 0.17 4.05 17.15
C VAL A 73 -1.32 3.77 17.20
N SER A 74 -2.14 4.82 17.09
CA SER A 74 -3.59 4.71 17.06
C SER A 74 -4.15 5.65 15.99
N ARG A 75 -5.06 5.14 15.15
CA ARG A 75 -5.68 5.90 14.07
C ARG A 75 -4.66 6.69 13.22
N GLY A 76 -3.52 6.05 12.91
CA GLY A 76 -2.45 6.63 12.10
C GLY A 76 -1.59 7.69 12.80
N GLU A 77 -1.81 7.95 14.09
CA GLU A 77 -1.07 8.92 14.89
C GLU A 77 -0.20 8.22 15.94
N ILE A 78 1.01 8.75 16.18
CA ILE A 78 1.92 8.25 17.21
C ILE A 78 1.48 8.83 18.55
N MET A 79 0.98 7.97 19.44
CA MET A 79 0.45 8.35 20.75
C MET A 79 1.50 8.28 21.86
N ASP A 80 2.55 7.46 21.69
CA ASP A 80 3.59 7.23 22.70
C ASP A 80 4.95 7.08 21.99
N TRP A 81 5.74 8.14 22.02
CA TRP A 81 7.05 8.20 21.38
C TRP A 81 8.10 7.29 22.01
N GLU A 82 8.04 7.07 23.32
CA GLU A 82 8.94 6.15 24.02
C GLU A 82 8.71 4.71 23.51
N SER A 83 7.46 4.29 23.50
CA SER A 83 7.08 2.97 22.95
C SER A 83 7.38 2.85 21.46
N TYR A 84 7.20 3.92 20.69
CA TYR A 84 7.53 3.95 19.26
C TYR A 84 9.04 3.77 19.01
N TYR A 85 9.86 4.45 19.81
CA TYR A 85 11.31 4.29 19.80
C TYR A 85 11.73 2.85 20.12
N GLU A 86 11.12 2.24 21.13
CA GLU A 86 11.41 0.86 21.51
C GLU A 86 10.99 -0.15 20.41
N ILE A 87 9.93 0.15 19.63
CA ILE A 87 9.60 -0.64 18.44
C ILE A 87 10.74 -0.57 17.41
N LEU A 88 11.29 0.63 17.14
CA LEU A 88 12.41 0.76 16.21
C LEU A 88 13.65 0.01 16.71
N ASN A 89 13.98 0.11 18.01
CA ASN A 89 15.06 -0.67 18.63
C ASN A 89 14.85 -2.18 18.46
N TYR A 90 13.63 -2.64 18.70
CA TYR A 90 13.27 -4.06 18.55
C TYR A 90 13.44 -4.52 17.10
N ILE A 91 12.99 -3.71 16.13
CA ILE A 91 13.15 -3.99 14.71
C ILE A 91 14.62 -4.19 14.36
N PHE A 92 15.45 -3.19 14.63
CA PHE A 92 16.81 -3.16 14.13
C PHE A 92 17.73 -4.10 14.87
N TYR A 93 17.67 -4.09 16.19
CA TYR A 93 18.66 -4.78 17.03
C TYR A 93 18.20 -6.18 17.48
N SER A 94 16.92 -6.40 17.67
CA SER A 94 16.40 -7.69 18.13
C SER A 94 15.97 -8.62 16.98
N LEU A 95 15.18 -8.10 16.01
CA LEU A 95 14.66 -8.89 14.89
C LEU A 95 15.67 -9.01 13.75
N LEU A 96 16.15 -7.88 13.24
CA LEU A 96 17.09 -7.85 12.12
C LEU A 96 18.52 -8.13 12.56
N ARG A 97 18.85 -7.86 13.83
CA ARG A 97 20.18 -8.05 14.42
C ARG A 97 21.27 -7.32 13.64
N ILE A 98 20.99 -6.09 13.22
CA ILE A 98 21.94 -5.25 12.50
C ILE A 98 22.77 -4.48 13.53
N GLU A 99 24.08 -4.70 13.52
CA GLU A 99 25.02 -4.00 14.41
C GLU A 99 25.32 -2.58 13.91
N ASP A 100 25.34 -2.39 12.59
CA ASP A 100 25.72 -1.13 11.95
C ASP A 100 24.70 -0.71 10.89
N LEU A 101 23.73 0.12 11.30
CA LEU A 101 22.69 0.64 10.44
C LEU A 101 23.19 1.67 9.41
N SER A 102 24.39 2.22 9.57
CA SER A 102 24.98 3.12 8.58
C SER A 102 25.22 2.46 7.22
N LYS A 103 25.16 1.14 7.16
CA LYS A 103 25.29 0.36 5.91
C LYS A 103 23.97 0.18 5.16
N TYR A 104 22.84 0.54 5.76
CA TYR A 104 21.53 0.25 5.20
C TYR A 104 20.71 1.54 5.05
N PRO A 105 20.20 1.83 3.83
CA PRO A 105 19.13 2.80 3.64
C PRO A 105 17.85 2.33 4.34
N VAL A 106 16.99 3.26 4.74
CA VAL A 106 15.64 2.95 5.25
C VAL A 106 14.59 3.51 4.32
N PHE A 107 13.61 2.70 3.97
CA PHE A 107 12.39 3.10 3.29
C PHE A 107 11.24 3.05 4.31
N TYR A 108 10.78 4.21 4.74
CA TYR A 108 9.70 4.34 5.71
C TYR A 108 8.37 4.59 5.00
N CYS A 109 7.37 3.72 5.26
CA CYS A 109 6.01 3.87 4.76
C CYS A 109 5.24 4.81 5.70
N GLU A 110 4.96 6.03 5.24
CA GLU A 110 4.32 7.04 6.08
C GLU A 110 2.80 7.09 5.89
N SER A 111 2.07 7.39 6.97
CA SER A 111 0.63 7.65 6.89
C SER A 111 0.36 8.88 6.00
N PRO A 112 -0.71 8.88 5.18
CA PRO A 112 -1.08 10.06 4.41
C PRO A 112 -1.26 11.28 5.32
N PHE A 113 -0.80 12.45 4.87
CA PHE A 113 -0.94 13.72 5.58
C PHE A 113 -0.39 13.73 7.01
N ILE A 114 0.70 13.00 7.24
CA ILE A 114 1.44 13.09 8.49
C ILE A 114 1.86 14.55 8.75
N HIS A 115 1.69 15.01 10.00
CA HIS A 115 2.09 16.36 10.38
C HIS A 115 3.59 16.58 10.16
N ARG A 116 3.94 17.80 9.69
CA ARG A 116 5.31 18.16 9.37
C ARG A 116 6.28 17.88 10.51
N GLU A 117 5.92 18.29 11.72
CA GLU A 117 6.73 18.09 12.93
C GLU A 117 6.96 16.60 13.23
N THR A 118 5.92 15.78 13.07
CA THR A 118 6.00 14.33 13.25
C THR A 118 6.94 13.70 12.22
N LYS A 119 6.82 14.09 10.93
CA LYS A 119 7.67 13.60 9.85
C LYS A 119 9.14 13.94 10.10
N GLU A 120 9.43 15.18 10.46
CA GLU A 120 10.78 15.62 10.80
C GLU A 120 11.33 14.91 12.05
N TYR A 121 10.49 14.64 13.05
CA TYR A 121 10.93 13.91 14.25
C TYR A 121 11.26 12.46 13.94
N ILE A 122 10.45 11.79 13.13
CA ILE A 122 10.75 10.43 12.64
C ILE A 122 12.07 10.41 11.86
N ALA A 123 12.28 11.37 10.97
CA ALA A 123 13.53 11.47 10.22
C ALA A 123 14.75 11.65 11.16
N ARG A 124 14.61 12.47 12.20
CA ARG A 124 15.66 12.61 13.23
C ARG A 124 15.92 11.31 13.98
N LEU A 125 14.89 10.55 14.34
CA LEU A 125 15.09 9.24 14.97
C LEU A 125 15.92 8.31 14.09
N PHE A 126 15.65 8.26 12.79
CA PHE A 126 16.42 7.43 11.87
C PHE A 126 17.87 7.93 11.72
N PHE A 127 18.08 9.22 11.51
CA PHE A 127 19.39 9.77 11.24
C PHE A 127 20.26 9.96 12.50
N GLU A 128 19.71 10.62 13.52
CA GLU A 128 20.49 11.03 14.69
C GLU A 128 20.64 9.88 15.70
N THR A 129 19.57 9.09 15.88
CA THR A 129 19.56 8.01 16.88
C THR A 129 20.06 6.69 16.29
N HIS A 130 19.46 6.26 15.18
CA HIS A 130 19.78 4.97 14.55
C HIS A 130 20.92 5.05 13.54
N ARG A 131 21.35 6.26 13.13
CA ARG A 131 22.47 6.51 12.21
C ARG A 131 22.35 5.77 10.88
N VAL A 132 21.13 5.75 10.33
CA VAL A 132 20.92 5.14 9.00
C VAL A 132 21.66 5.93 7.93
N ASN A 133 22.08 5.23 6.85
CA ASN A 133 22.82 5.83 5.74
C ASN A 133 22.01 6.92 5.02
N SER A 134 20.78 6.56 4.65
CA SER A 134 19.87 7.43 3.92
C SER A 134 18.43 6.98 4.15
N LEU A 135 17.49 7.90 3.94
CA LEU A 135 16.07 7.72 4.25
C LEU A 135 15.21 8.11 3.05
N MET A 136 14.22 7.29 2.75
CA MET A 136 13.07 7.62 1.91
C MET A 136 11.81 7.51 2.77
N MET A 137 10.92 8.52 2.68
CA MET A 137 9.61 8.51 3.31
C MET A 137 8.55 8.73 2.24
N MET A 138 7.59 7.80 2.14
CA MET A 138 6.56 7.86 1.09
C MET A 138 5.19 7.51 1.65
N PRO A 139 4.13 8.27 1.25
CA PRO A 139 2.75 8.00 1.64
C PRO A 139 2.27 6.60 1.19
N THR A 140 1.63 5.88 2.11
CA THR A 140 1.15 4.51 1.90
C THR A 140 0.23 4.33 0.69
N PRO A 141 -0.68 5.27 0.31
CA PRO A 141 -1.51 5.09 -0.87
C PRO A 141 -0.73 5.09 -2.20
N LEU A 142 0.36 5.86 -2.28
CA LEU A 142 1.25 5.80 -3.46
C LEU A 142 1.90 4.42 -3.58
N LEU A 143 2.36 3.87 -2.46
CA LEU A 143 2.96 2.53 -2.43
C LEU A 143 1.96 1.46 -2.84
N SER A 144 0.72 1.57 -2.35
CA SER A 144 -0.38 0.66 -2.72
C SER A 144 -0.68 0.73 -4.22
N LEU A 145 -0.70 1.92 -4.82
CA LEU A 145 -0.91 2.11 -6.26
C LEU A 145 0.24 1.50 -7.08
N PHE A 146 1.48 1.75 -6.65
CA PHE A 146 2.66 1.24 -7.35
C PHE A 146 2.81 -0.29 -7.20
N SER A 147 2.26 -0.89 -6.13
CA SER A 147 2.29 -2.35 -5.96
C SER A 147 1.57 -3.11 -7.09
N VAL A 148 0.62 -2.45 -7.75
CA VAL A 148 -0.13 -3.00 -8.90
C VAL A 148 0.32 -2.40 -10.25
N GLY A 149 1.42 -1.64 -10.25
CA GLY A 149 2.03 -1.08 -11.46
C GLY A 149 1.25 0.08 -12.08
N LEU A 150 0.48 0.83 -11.29
CA LEU A 150 -0.29 1.99 -11.73
C LEU A 150 0.33 3.28 -11.21
N THR A 151 0.14 4.39 -11.96
CA THR A 151 0.49 5.75 -11.55
C THR A 151 -0.74 6.66 -11.42
N THR A 152 -1.89 6.22 -11.94
CA THR A 152 -3.17 6.92 -11.84
C THR A 152 -4.22 5.93 -11.36
N GLY A 153 -4.99 6.31 -10.34
CA GLY A 153 -6.06 5.47 -9.80
C GLY A 153 -6.66 6.04 -8.52
N LEU A 154 -7.72 5.41 -8.06
CA LEU A 154 -8.38 5.70 -6.79
C LEU A 154 -7.99 4.62 -5.78
N VAL A 155 -7.17 4.97 -4.80
CA VAL A 155 -6.74 4.03 -3.76
C VAL A 155 -7.73 4.07 -2.60
N ILE A 156 -8.25 2.89 -2.23
CA ILE A 156 -9.04 2.67 -1.02
C ILE A 156 -8.16 1.88 -0.07
N GLU A 157 -7.62 2.57 0.94
CA GLU A 157 -6.73 1.99 1.94
C GLU A 157 -7.47 1.92 3.27
N SER A 158 -7.80 0.71 3.73
CA SER A 158 -8.47 0.48 5.02
C SER A 158 -7.65 -0.45 5.88
N GLY A 159 -7.02 0.14 6.89
CA GLY A 159 -6.24 -0.55 7.91
C GLY A 159 -7.04 -0.81 9.17
N ASP A 160 -6.34 -0.92 10.30
CA ASP A 160 -6.99 -1.05 11.60
C ASP A 160 -7.48 0.29 12.15
N GLY A 161 -6.74 1.40 11.92
CA GLY A 161 -7.03 2.68 12.54
C GLY A 161 -7.91 3.63 11.72
N LEU A 162 -7.74 3.67 10.41
CA LEU A 162 -8.38 4.61 9.50
C LEU A 162 -8.67 3.97 8.15
N THR A 163 -9.64 4.55 7.44
CA THR A 163 -9.84 4.31 6.01
C THR A 163 -9.59 5.61 5.24
N TRP A 164 -8.79 5.50 4.18
CA TRP A 164 -8.45 6.58 3.28
C TRP A 164 -8.99 6.29 1.88
N ILE A 165 -9.57 7.31 1.26
CA ILE A 165 -9.92 7.32 -0.16
C ILE A 165 -9.02 8.36 -0.81
N VAL A 166 -8.07 7.92 -1.61
CA VAL A 166 -6.99 8.77 -2.13
C VAL A 166 -6.96 8.72 -3.65
N PRO A 167 -7.44 9.75 -4.33
CA PRO A 167 -7.27 9.86 -5.76
C PRO A 167 -5.84 10.29 -6.10
N ILE A 168 -5.25 9.58 -7.04
CA ILE A 168 -3.87 9.81 -7.50
C ILE A 168 -3.89 9.94 -9.02
N ILE A 169 -3.26 10.99 -9.54
CA ILE A 169 -3.16 11.28 -10.97
C ILE A 169 -1.68 11.45 -11.31
N ASN A 170 -1.16 10.61 -12.19
CA ASN A 170 0.25 10.64 -12.61
C ASN A 170 1.24 10.66 -11.43
N GLY A 171 0.99 9.86 -10.39
CA GLY A 171 1.83 9.77 -9.21
C GLY A 171 1.63 10.89 -8.19
N THR A 172 0.77 11.88 -8.47
CA THR A 172 0.47 12.99 -7.56
C THR A 172 -0.86 12.76 -6.84
N ILE A 173 -0.86 12.90 -5.51
CA ILE A 173 -2.08 12.83 -4.69
C ILE A 173 -2.89 14.12 -4.90
N VAL A 174 -4.17 13.98 -5.27
CA VAL A 174 -5.10 15.10 -5.38
C VAL A 174 -5.62 15.47 -3.99
N GLN A 175 -4.82 16.27 -3.24
CA GLN A 175 -4.99 16.49 -1.80
C GLN A 175 -6.40 16.95 -1.38
N HIS A 176 -7.00 17.91 -2.12
CA HIS A 176 -8.31 18.49 -1.80
C HIS A 176 -9.48 17.51 -1.97
N ALA A 177 -9.24 16.40 -2.68
CA ALA A 177 -10.25 15.37 -2.93
C ALA A 177 -10.10 14.13 -2.03
N VAL A 178 -9.05 14.08 -1.21
CA VAL A 178 -8.85 12.96 -0.27
C VAL A 178 -9.93 12.94 0.80
N GLN A 179 -10.43 11.73 1.09
CA GLN A 179 -11.36 11.51 2.21
C GLN A 179 -10.68 10.66 3.29
N LYS A 180 -10.75 11.14 4.54
CA LYS A 180 -10.29 10.43 5.74
C LYS A 180 -11.51 9.99 6.53
N LEU A 181 -11.69 8.70 6.71
CA LEU A 181 -12.79 8.13 7.48
C LEU A 181 -12.25 7.59 8.82
N PRO A 182 -12.83 8.00 9.96
CA PRO A 182 -12.55 7.41 11.25
C PRO A 182 -13.33 6.07 11.41
N LEU A 183 -13.27 5.22 10.39
CA LEU A 183 -14.02 3.99 10.26
C LEU A 183 -13.07 2.93 9.68
N ALA A 184 -12.73 1.92 10.49
CA ALA A 184 -11.67 0.98 10.15
C ALA A 184 -11.77 -0.32 10.96
N GLY A 185 -10.72 -1.13 10.99
CA GLY A 185 -10.71 -2.44 11.67
C GLY A 185 -11.01 -2.38 13.16
N ILE A 186 -10.59 -1.33 13.86
CA ILE A 186 -10.88 -1.13 15.29
C ILE A 186 -12.39 -0.94 15.53
N ASP A 187 -13.09 -0.30 14.58
CA ASP A 187 -14.53 -0.07 14.67
C ASP A 187 -15.29 -1.37 14.41
N VAL A 188 -14.78 -2.24 13.53
CA VAL A 188 -15.31 -3.61 13.36
C VAL A 188 -15.13 -4.41 14.64
N ASN A 189 -13.97 -4.32 15.32
CA ASN A 189 -13.77 -4.97 16.63
C ASN A 189 -14.78 -4.47 17.67
N GLN A 190 -15.01 -3.17 17.73
CA GLN A 190 -15.96 -2.58 18.67
C GLN A 190 -17.40 -3.04 18.40
N ASN A 191 -17.82 -3.10 17.11
CA ASN A 191 -19.12 -3.60 16.72
C ASN A 191 -19.26 -5.09 17.05
N LEU A 192 -18.26 -5.90 16.70
CA LEU A 192 -18.23 -7.34 17.04
C LEU A 192 -18.37 -7.57 18.54
N LYS A 193 -17.61 -6.85 19.36
CA LYS A 193 -17.68 -6.92 20.82
C LYS A 193 -19.08 -6.55 21.33
N SER A 194 -19.69 -5.52 20.78
CA SER A 194 -21.03 -5.07 21.16
C SER A 194 -22.11 -6.10 20.78
N LEU A 195 -22.00 -6.73 19.61
CA LEU A 195 -22.91 -7.78 19.17
C LEU A 195 -22.80 -9.04 20.04
N LEU A 196 -21.58 -9.47 20.35
CA LEU A 196 -21.33 -10.61 21.25
C LEU A 196 -21.92 -10.37 22.65
N MET A 197 -21.73 -9.16 23.20
CA MET A 197 -22.29 -8.79 24.51
C MET A 197 -23.82 -8.83 24.53
N ARG A 198 -24.49 -8.38 23.44
CA ARG A 198 -25.96 -8.44 23.32
C ARG A 198 -26.48 -9.87 23.36
N GLU A 199 -25.73 -10.82 22.80
CA GLU A 199 -26.06 -12.26 22.82
C GLU A 199 -25.62 -12.98 24.11
N GLY A 200 -25.12 -12.23 25.10
CA GLY A 200 -24.66 -12.79 26.36
C GLY A 200 -23.32 -13.54 26.26
N VAL A 201 -22.62 -13.40 25.12
CA VAL A 201 -21.29 -14.00 24.94
C VAL A 201 -20.24 -13.07 25.54
N SER A 202 -19.69 -13.45 26.69
CA SER A 202 -18.63 -12.68 27.36
C SER A 202 -17.28 -13.37 27.21
N ILE A 203 -16.29 -12.64 26.72
CA ILE A 203 -14.90 -13.11 26.64
C ILE A 203 -14.17 -12.53 27.85
N ALA A 204 -14.23 -13.27 28.97
CA ALA A 204 -13.62 -12.89 30.25
C ALA A 204 -12.14 -13.31 30.28
N SER A 205 -11.30 -12.64 29.47
CA SER A 205 -9.87 -12.95 29.38
C SER A 205 -9.04 -11.68 29.29
N SER A 206 -7.82 -11.70 29.79
CA SER A 206 -6.82 -10.65 29.53
C SER A 206 -6.45 -10.56 28.04
N ALA A 207 -6.80 -11.58 27.25
CA ALA A 207 -6.60 -11.65 25.80
C ALA A 207 -7.89 -11.34 25.01
N ALA A 208 -8.93 -10.77 25.64
CA ALA A 208 -10.23 -10.54 24.98
C ALA A 208 -10.09 -9.74 23.67
N ASP A 209 -9.28 -8.70 23.64
CA ASP A 209 -9.10 -7.87 22.43
C ASP A 209 -8.39 -8.63 21.31
N GLU A 210 -7.42 -9.53 21.62
CA GLU A 210 -6.79 -10.40 20.61
C GLU A 210 -7.75 -11.45 20.08
N ILE A 211 -8.58 -12.02 20.95
CA ILE A 211 -9.58 -12.99 20.55
C ILE A 211 -10.61 -12.33 19.63
N ILE A 212 -11.07 -11.13 19.95
CA ILE A 212 -11.94 -10.34 19.08
C ILE A 212 -11.27 -10.06 17.74
N GLN A 213 -10.01 -9.66 17.77
CA GLN A 213 -9.22 -9.43 16.54
C GLN A 213 -9.11 -10.71 15.71
N GLU A 214 -8.84 -11.84 16.34
CA GLU A 214 -8.73 -13.14 15.67
C GLU A 214 -10.07 -13.59 15.07
N ILE A 215 -11.19 -13.44 15.79
CA ILE A 215 -12.54 -13.71 15.27
C ILE A 215 -12.80 -12.83 14.05
N LYS A 216 -12.51 -11.52 14.15
CA LYS A 216 -12.66 -10.58 13.04
C LYS A 216 -11.90 -11.03 11.81
N GLU A 217 -10.61 -11.32 11.95
CA GLU A 217 -9.72 -11.61 10.83
C GLU A 217 -9.97 -12.98 10.18
N LYS A 218 -10.38 -13.99 10.96
CA LYS A 218 -10.54 -15.35 10.45
C LYS A 218 -11.97 -15.74 10.08
N ASN A 219 -12.97 -15.12 10.72
CA ASN A 219 -14.33 -15.62 10.64
C ASN A 219 -15.35 -14.61 10.11
N CYS A 220 -15.07 -13.29 10.17
CA CYS A 220 -16.00 -12.31 9.65
C CYS A 220 -16.00 -12.29 8.12
N TYR A 221 -17.16 -11.99 7.52
CA TYR A 221 -17.37 -11.95 6.08
C TYR A 221 -18.53 -11.00 5.74
N PHE A 222 -18.68 -10.64 4.46
CA PHE A 222 -19.80 -9.85 3.97
C PHE A 222 -20.83 -10.73 3.25
N VAL A 223 -22.09 -10.30 3.31
CA VAL A 223 -23.20 -10.84 2.54
C VAL A 223 -23.80 -9.72 1.68
N LEU A 224 -24.43 -10.07 0.56
CA LEU A 224 -25.06 -9.07 -0.32
C LEU A 224 -26.22 -8.34 0.34
N ASP A 225 -27.05 -9.08 1.09
CA ASP A 225 -28.17 -8.53 1.87
C ASP A 225 -27.93 -8.74 3.37
N PRO A 226 -27.48 -7.72 4.11
CA PRO A 226 -27.25 -7.82 5.53
C PRO A 226 -28.55 -7.91 6.36
N ASN A 227 -29.70 -7.58 5.77
CA ASN A 227 -31.01 -7.60 6.40
C ASN A 227 -31.75 -8.95 6.17
N GLN A 228 -31.06 -9.94 5.59
CA GLN A 228 -31.65 -11.26 5.41
C GLN A 228 -32.16 -11.85 6.74
N PRO A 229 -33.23 -12.66 6.72
CA PRO A 229 -33.75 -13.26 7.92
C PRO A 229 -32.72 -14.07 8.69
N ILE A 230 -32.51 -13.76 9.97
CA ILE A 230 -31.60 -14.50 10.85
C ILE A 230 -32.18 -15.88 11.11
N LYS A 231 -31.43 -16.93 10.79
CA LYS A 231 -31.81 -18.31 11.13
C LYS A 231 -31.57 -18.55 12.62
N SER A 232 -32.63 -18.73 13.37
CA SER A 232 -32.56 -19.04 14.79
C SER A 232 -31.78 -20.34 15.01
N GLY A 233 -30.80 -20.31 15.94
CA GLY A 233 -30.03 -21.48 16.32
C GLY A 233 -28.82 -21.80 15.44
N ASP A 234 -28.53 -21.01 14.41
CA ASP A 234 -27.30 -21.16 13.63
C ASP A 234 -26.11 -20.57 14.40
N MET A 235 -25.25 -21.48 14.90
CA MET A 235 -24.13 -21.14 15.79
C MET A 235 -22.80 -21.60 15.17
N PHE A 236 -21.83 -20.73 15.18
CA PHE A 236 -20.46 -20.99 14.77
C PHE A 236 -19.56 -21.24 15.99
N GLY A 237 -18.73 -22.26 15.94
CA GLY A 237 -17.77 -22.58 17.00
C GLY A 237 -16.44 -21.88 16.78
N VAL A 238 -16.08 -20.94 17.67
CA VAL A 238 -14.78 -20.28 17.66
C VAL A 238 -13.83 -20.97 18.64
N PRO A 239 -12.71 -21.54 18.18
CA PRO A 239 -11.71 -22.14 19.07
C PRO A 239 -11.00 -21.04 19.87
N MET A 240 -10.83 -21.30 21.17
CA MET A 240 -10.14 -20.38 22.08
C MET A 240 -8.70 -20.84 22.33
N PRO A 241 -7.79 -19.92 22.74
CA PRO A 241 -6.40 -20.25 23.04
C PRO A 241 -6.21 -21.31 24.14
N ASP A 242 -7.19 -21.46 25.05
CA ASP A 242 -7.19 -22.46 26.12
C ASP A 242 -7.71 -23.84 25.67
N GLY A 243 -8.03 -23.99 24.38
CA GLY A 243 -8.59 -25.21 23.79
C GLY A 243 -10.12 -25.37 23.94
N SER A 244 -10.80 -24.45 24.63
CA SER A 244 -12.26 -24.40 24.67
C SER A 244 -12.84 -23.86 23.34
N THR A 245 -14.16 -23.99 23.17
CA THR A 245 -14.86 -23.45 21.99
C THR A 245 -16.01 -22.58 22.46
N ILE A 246 -16.02 -21.33 22.02
CA ILE A 246 -17.14 -20.43 22.23
C ILE A 246 -18.12 -20.55 21.05
N LYS A 247 -19.41 -20.70 21.37
CA LYS A 247 -20.47 -20.67 20.35
C LYS A 247 -20.90 -19.23 20.10
N VAL A 248 -20.77 -18.78 18.84
CA VAL A 248 -21.15 -17.45 18.39
C VAL A 248 -22.28 -17.58 17.39
N PRO A 249 -23.39 -16.82 17.52
CA PRO A 249 -24.42 -16.78 16.48
C PRO A 249 -23.80 -16.35 15.13
N THR A 250 -24.05 -17.14 14.09
CA THR A 250 -23.41 -16.93 12.77
C THR A 250 -23.68 -15.56 12.19
N TYR A 251 -24.87 -14.98 12.47
CA TYR A 251 -25.22 -13.64 11.97
C TYR A 251 -24.28 -12.53 12.48
N ILE A 252 -23.67 -12.68 13.65
CA ILE A 252 -22.71 -11.71 14.21
C ILE A 252 -21.49 -11.56 13.30
N LEU A 253 -21.08 -12.67 12.67
CA LEU A 253 -19.87 -12.70 11.83
C LEU A 253 -20.01 -11.88 10.55
N TYR A 254 -21.22 -11.77 9.98
CA TYR A 254 -21.45 -10.90 8.82
C TYR A 254 -22.00 -9.52 9.21
N GLN A 255 -22.61 -9.34 10.36
CA GLN A 255 -23.05 -8.03 10.83
C GLN A 255 -21.91 -7.19 11.43
N ALA A 256 -20.87 -7.82 11.96
CA ALA A 256 -19.77 -7.10 12.56
C ALA A 256 -19.05 -6.17 11.55
N PRO A 257 -18.68 -6.58 10.34
CA PRO A 257 -18.02 -5.72 9.38
C PRO A 257 -18.98 -4.74 8.66
N GLU A 258 -20.31 -4.92 8.74
CA GLU A 258 -21.30 -4.02 8.13
C GLU A 258 -21.19 -2.57 8.61
N VAL A 259 -20.53 -2.31 9.72
CA VAL A 259 -20.23 -0.95 10.19
C VAL A 259 -19.47 -0.13 9.13
N LEU A 260 -18.73 -0.77 8.24
CA LEU A 260 -18.00 -0.11 7.14
C LEU A 260 -18.94 0.48 6.07
N PHE A 261 -20.13 -0.11 5.93
CA PHE A 261 -21.21 0.38 5.05
C PHE A 261 -22.31 1.10 5.81
N ASN A 262 -22.46 0.83 7.12
CA ASN A 262 -23.47 1.46 7.97
C ASN A 262 -22.85 1.96 9.31
N PRO A 263 -22.17 3.11 9.31
CA PRO A 263 -21.53 3.66 10.51
C PRO A 263 -22.51 3.94 11.66
N ALA A 264 -23.80 4.12 11.36
CA ALA A 264 -24.84 4.33 12.36
C ALA A 264 -24.98 3.18 13.38
N MET A 265 -24.50 1.98 13.03
CA MET A 265 -24.46 0.83 13.97
C MET A 265 -23.61 1.11 15.23
N LEU A 266 -22.62 2.01 15.12
CA LEU A 266 -21.80 2.50 16.25
C LEU A 266 -22.22 3.90 16.74
N GLY A 267 -23.34 4.43 16.26
CA GLY A 267 -23.80 5.77 16.62
C GLY A 267 -23.12 6.90 15.84
N TYR A 268 -22.38 6.59 14.79
CA TYR A 268 -21.73 7.59 13.94
C TYR A 268 -22.74 8.17 12.93
N SER A 269 -23.56 9.12 13.34
CA SER A 269 -24.63 9.70 12.50
C SER A 269 -24.14 10.59 11.37
N ASN A 270 -22.91 11.15 11.47
CA ASN A 270 -22.34 12.11 10.52
C ASN A 270 -21.10 11.61 9.81
N VAL A 271 -20.80 10.30 9.86
CA VAL A 271 -19.66 9.69 9.19
C VAL A 271 -20.15 9.06 7.89
N MET A 272 -19.52 9.41 6.78
CA MET A 272 -19.75 8.76 5.48
C MET A 272 -19.29 7.30 5.53
N ASN A 273 -20.01 6.43 4.85
CA ASN A 273 -19.50 5.10 4.55
C ASN A 273 -18.49 5.12 3.38
N ILE A 274 -17.86 4.00 3.10
CA ILE A 274 -16.81 3.92 2.06
C ILE A 274 -17.34 4.34 0.68
N PRO A 275 -18.48 3.83 0.16
CA PRO A 275 -19.04 4.26 -1.11
C PRO A 275 -19.35 5.76 -1.18
N GLN A 276 -19.96 6.33 -0.13
CA GLN A 276 -20.24 7.77 -0.07
C GLN A 276 -18.97 8.62 -0.11
N ALA A 277 -17.91 8.17 0.58
CA ALA A 277 -16.63 8.87 0.57
C ALA A 277 -15.96 8.84 -0.81
N ILE A 278 -16.13 7.75 -1.56
CA ILE A 278 -15.67 7.68 -2.96
C ILE A 278 -16.41 8.70 -3.81
N LEU A 279 -17.74 8.75 -3.70
CA LEU A 279 -18.55 9.71 -4.43
C LEU A 279 -18.14 11.16 -4.10
N ALA A 280 -17.92 11.47 -2.82
CA ALA A 280 -17.44 12.76 -2.37
C ALA A 280 -16.04 13.09 -2.91
N SER A 281 -15.13 12.12 -2.90
CA SER A 281 -13.78 12.26 -3.46
C SER A 281 -13.82 12.58 -4.95
N VAL A 282 -14.52 11.76 -5.74
CA VAL A 282 -14.58 11.90 -7.20
C VAL A 282 -15.26 13.21 -7.62
N ARG A 283 -16.31 13.64 -6.92
CA ARG A 283 -17.01 14.94 -7.18
C ARG A 283 -16.10 16.16 -7.01
N ASN A 284 -15.07 16.06 -6.19
CA ASN A 284 -14.11 17.14 -5.97
C ASN A 284 -12.98 17.20 -7.01
N ILE A 285 -13.07 16.40 -8.07
CA ILE A 285 -12.07 16.31 -9.14
C ILE A 285 -12.75 16.66 -10.46
N ASP A 286 -11.97 17.22 -11.40
CA ASP A 286 -12.46 17.48 -12.75
C ASP A 286 -12.97 16.17 -13.37
N SER A 287 -14.16 16.26 -13.97
CA SER A 287 -14.86 15.12 -14.58
C SER A 287 -14.06 14.41 -15.68
N LEU A 288 -13.07 15.07 -16.27
CA LEU A 288 -12.13 14.47 -17.24
C LEU A 288 -11.35 13.28 -16.67
N TYR A 289 -11.09 13.27 -15.35
CA TYR A 289 -10.34 12.21 -14.67
C TYR A 289 -11.24 11.11 -14.07
N TRP A 290 -12.57 11.29 -14.03
CA TRP A 290 -13.47 10.35 -13.37
C TRP A 290 -13.39 8.94 -13.96
N TYR A 291 -13.32 8.85 -15.28
CA TYR A 291 -13.18 7.55 -15.95
C TYR A 291 -11.88 6.85 -15.54
N ASP A 292 -10.75 7.55 -15.58
CA ASP A 292 -9.44 6.97 -15.24
C ASP A 292 -9.38 6.53 -13.79
N LEU A 293 -9.91 7.32 -12.86
CA LEU A 293 -9.95 6.99 -11.44
C LEU A 293 -10.85 5.79 -11.15
N LEU A 294 -12.07 5.78 -11.70
CA LEU A 294 -13.04 4.70 -11.48
C LEU A 294 -12.68 3.41 -12.24
N SER A 295 -11.95 3.51 -13.34
CA SER A 295 -11.42 2.34 -14.04
C SER A 295 -10.14 1.77 -13.42
N HIS A 296 -9.57 2.42 -12.40
CA HIS A 296 -8.36 1.99 -11.70
C HIS A 296 -8.55 2.13 -10.17
N VAL A 297 -9.50 1.37 -9.62
CA VAL A 297 -9.74 1.33 -8.16
C VAL A 297 -8.82 0.30 -7.53
N VAL A 298 -7.96 0.72 -6.61
CA VAL A 298 -6.98 -0.13 -5.94
C VAL A 298 -7.37 -0.33 -4.49
N PHE A 299 -7.50 -1.58 -4.06
CA PHE A 299 -7.74 -1.94 -2.67
C PHE A 299 -6.43 -2.17 -1.94
N SER A 300 -6.34 -1.70 -0.70
CA SER A 300 -5.21 -1.90 0.19
C SER A 300 -5.65 -1.97 1.66
N GLY A 301 -4.91 -2.73 2.45
CA GLY A 301 -5.16 -2.90 3.88
C GLY A 301 -6.00 -4.11 4.22
N GLY A 302 -5.69 -4.70 5.39
CA GLY A 302 -6.30 -5.96 5.84
C GLY A 302 -7.81 -5.87 6.09
N ASN A 303 -8.32 -4.67 6.35
CA ASN A 303 -9.75 -4.47 6.62
C ASN A 303 -10.65 -4.56 5.37
N LEU A 304 -10.07 -4.77 4.18
CA LEU A 304 -10.81 -5.01 2.93
C LEU A 304 -10.67 -6.47 2.44
N SER A 305 -10.01 -7.33 3.23
CA SER A 305 -9.76 -8.73 2.86
C SER A 305 -10.87 -9.71 3.24
N TYR A 306 -11.98 -9.22 3.78
CA TYR A 306 -13.12 -10.07 4.11
C TYR A 306 -13.70 -10.74 2.86
N SER A 307 -14.04 -12.03 3.00
CA SER A 307 -14.80 -12.72 1.97
C SER A 307 -16.12 -12.00 1.70
N GLY A 308 -16.48 -11.83 0.42
CA GLY A 308 -17.70 -11.13 -0.01
C GLY A 308 -17.61 -9.59 0.04
N PHE A 309 -16.45 -9.01 0.43
CA PHE A 309 -16.30 -7.55 0.48
C PHE A 309 -16.45 -6.93 -0.90
N GLN A 310 -15.76 -7.44 -1.91
CA GLN A 310 -15.78 -6.86 -3.25
C GLN A 310 -17.18 -6.86 -3.85
N GLU A 311 -17.90 -7.97 -3.78
CA GLU A 311 -19.26 -8.10 -4.29
C GLU A 311 -20.23 -7.16 -3.58
N ARG A 312 -20.10 -7.05 -2.25
CA ARG A 312 -20.90 -6.14 -1.43
C ARG A 312 -20.60 -4.68 -1.77
N PHE A 313 -19.33 -4.35 -1.92
CA PHE A 313 -18.86 -3.02 -2.29
C PHE A 313 -19.34 -2.61 -3.68
N GLU A 314 -19.22 -3.49 -4.69
CA GLU A 314 -19.71 -3.25 -6.05
C GLU A 314 -21.21 -2.94 -6.05
N ALA A 315 -22.01 -3.73 -5.33
CA ALA A 315 -23.45 -3.52 -5.24
C ALA A 315 -23.82 -2.16 -4.62
N GLU A 316 -23.13 -1.76 -3.55
CA GLU A 316 -23.33 -0.46 -2.91
C GLU A 316 -22.89 0.70 -3.81
N LEU A 317 -21.72 0.58 -4.41
CA LEU A 317 -21.18 1.62 -5.28
C LEU A 317 -22.04 1.81 -6.53
N ASP A 318 -22.51 0.72 -7.16
CA ASP A 318 -23.44 0.77 -8.31
C ASP A 318 -24.75 1.48 -7.96
N SER A 319 -25.22 1.41 -6.74
CA SER A 319 -26.44 2.06 -6.30
C SER A 319 -26.32 3.59 -6.25
N ILE A 320 -25.12 4.11 -5.95
CA ILE A 320 -24.90 5.56 -5.73
C ILE A 320 -24.13 6.23 -6.90
N LEU A 321 -23.38 5.52 -7.71
CA LEU A 321 -22.63 6.10 -8.84
C LEU A 321 -23.51 6.85 -9.86
N PRO A 322 -24.76 6.48 -10.14
CA PRO A 322 -25.66 7.28 -10.97
C PRO A 322 -25.82 8.73 -10.54
N GLU A 323 -25.54 9.04 -9.27
CA GLU A 323 -25.56 10.40 -8.75
C GLU A 323 -24.43 11.30 -9.33
N LEU A 324 -23.38 10.73 -9.92
CA LEU A 324 -22.36 11.48 -10.64
C LEU A 324 -22.88 12.04 -11.97
N GLY A 325 -23.95 11.45 -12.52
CA GLY A 325 -24.42 11.75 -13.86
C GLY A 325 -23.58 11.07 -14.94
N ALA A 326 -23.46 11.72 -16.11
CA ALA A 326 -22.69 11.16 -17.24
C ALA A 326 -21.18 11.23 -16.96
N ILE A 327 -20.51 10.09 -17.01
CA ILE A 327 -19.05 10.02 -16.87
C ILE A 327 -18.43 10.08 -18.27
N PRO A 328 -17.62 11.12 -18.56
CA PRO A 328 -16.95 11.26 -19.85
C PRO A 328 -15.97 10.09 -20.07
N LYS A 329 -15.97 9.49 -21.26
CA LYS A 329 -14.91 8.57 -21.65
C LYS A 329 -13.68 9.34 -22.10
N PRO A 330 -12.48 9.00 -21.65
CA PRO A 330 -11.27 9.65 -22.13
C PRO A 330 -11.07 9.36 -23.63
N VAL A 331 -10.61 10.36 -24.37
CA VAL A 331 -10.27 10.20 -25.78
C VAL A 331 -9.02 9.31 -25.93
N THR A 332 -8.15 9.31 -24.93
CA THR A 332 -6.98 8.42 -24.83
C THR A 332 -6.67 8.20 -23.33
N PRO A 333 -6.55 6.96 -22.83
CA PRO A 333 -6.25 6.73 -21.42
C PRO A 333 -4.86 7.28 -21.06
N LEU A 334 -4.80 8.26 -20.18
CA LEU A 334 -3.55 8.83 -19.65
C LEU A 334 -2.66 7.77 -18.95
N SER A 335 -3.30 6.72 -18.41
CA SER A 335 -2.63 5.65 -17.70
C SER A 335 -1.92 4.62 -18.60
N ALA A 336 -2.29 4.51 -19.86
CA ALA A 336 -1.78 3.44 -20.74
C ALA A 336 -0.27 3.60 -21.05
N VAL A 337 0.21 4.82 -21.21
CA VAL A 337 1.60 5.07 -21.66
C VAL A 337 2.62 4.85 -20.51
N LYS A 338 2.28 5.29 -19.29
CA LYS A 338 3.20 5.14 -18.13
C LYS A 338 3.11 3.79 -17.45
N SER A 339 1.95 3.11 -17.48
CA SER A 339 1.80 1.77 -16.90
C SER A 339 2.62 0.70 -17.65
N GLU A 340 2.90 0.89 -18.92
CA GLU A 340 3.80 0.00 -19.68
C GLU A 340 5.24 0.09 -19.17
N LEU A 341 5.74 1.29 -18.85
CA LEU A 341 7.08 1.50 -18.31
C LEU A 341 7.28 0.80 -16.94
N ILE A 342 6.29 0.92 -16.04
CA ILE A 342 6.35 0.27 -14.73
C ILE A 342 6.19 -1.25 -14.87
N LYS A 343 5.34 -1.74 -15.77
CA LYS A 343 5.22 -3.17 -16.07
C LYS A 343 6.51 -3.75 -16.64
N LEU A 344 7.19 -3.03 -17.52
CA LEU A 344 8.49 -3.45 -18.06
C LEU A 344 9.54 -3.54 -16.94
N GLN A 345 9.58 -2.60 -16.03
CA GLN A 345 10.47 -2.62 -14.87
C GLN A 345 10.11 -3.74 -13.86
N ALA A 346 8.80 -3.97 -13.62
CA ALA A 346 8.34 -5.08 -12.78
C ALA A 346 8.64 -6.46 -13.39
N VAL A 347 8.61 -6.58 -14.72
CA VAL A 347 9.00 -7.80 -15.45
C VAL A 347 10.51 -8.05 -15.36
N GLU A 348 11.34 -7.00 -15.34
CA GLU A 348 12.78 -7.15 -15.07
C GLU A 348 13.06 -7.64 -13.64
N ILE A 349 12.30 -7.17 -12.66
CA ILE A 349 12.40 -7.62 -11.26
C ILE A 349 11.93 -9.07 -11.14
N SER A 350 10.85 -9.46 -11.84
CA SER A 350 10.34 -10.84 -11.81
C SER A 350 11.26 -11.82 -12.53
N LYS A 351 11.98 -11.39 -13.57
CA LYS A 351 13.00 -12.22 -14.25
C LYS A 351 14.20 -12.54 -13.37
N LYS A 352 14.58 -11.66 -12.42
CA LYS A 352 15.61 -11.95 -11.42
C LYS A 352 15.20 -12.99 -10.36
N LYS A 353 13.95 -13.42 -10.32
CA LYS A 353 13.45 -14.46 -9.39
C LYS A 353 13.78 -15.90 -9.80
N GLU A 354 14.28 -16.14 -10.99
CA GLU A 354 14.57 -17.49 -11.50
C GLU A 354 16.03 -17.91 -11.34
N ASP A 355 16.87 -17.10 -10.69
CA ASP A 355 18.30 -17.35 -10.51
C ASP A 355 18.60 -18.24 -9.28
N THR A 356 17.79 -19.24 -9.01
CA THR A 356 18.11 -20.26 -8.02
C THR A 356 18.30 -21.61 -8.69
N CYS A 357 19.36 -22.31 -8.32
CA CYS A 357 19.64 -23.64 -8.83
C CYS A 357 18.49 -24.61 -8.45
N PRO A 358 17.85 -25.27 -9.44
CA PRO A 358 16.73 -26.19 -9.16
C PRO A 358 17.16 -27.42 -8.35
N ASN A 359 18.46 -27.71 -8.28
CA ASN A 359 18.96 -28.88 -7.61
C ASN A 359 19.37 -28.64 -6.15
N CYS A 360 19.87 -27.44 -5.79
CA CYS A 360 20.32 -27.15 -4.42
C CYS A 360 19.77 -25.87 -3.81
N GLY A 361 18.98 -25.11 -4.54
CA GLY A 361 18.38 -23.83 -4.06
C GLY A 361 19.37 -22.69 -3.88
N ALA A 362 20.64 -22.85 -4.26
CA ALA A 362 21.64 -21.80 -4.16
C ALA A 362 21.41 -20.72 -5.23
N PHE A 363 21.61 -19.46 -4.88
CA PHE A 363 21.59 -18.34 -5.83
C PHE A 363 22.67 -18.54 -6.89
N VAL A 364 22.32 -18.40 -8.15
CA VAL A 364 23.22 -18.55 -9.30
C VAL A 364 23.14 -17.27 -10.13
N ASP A 365 24.28 -16.64 -10.36
CA ASP A 365 24.37 -15.53 -11.32
C ASP A 365 24.52 -16.11 -12.73
N LEU A 366 23.43 -16.00 -13.50
CA LEU A 366 23.40 -16.51 -14.88
C LEU A 366 24.02 -15.54 -15.89
N SER A 367 24.50 -14.36 -15.46
CA SER A 367 25.16 -13.39 -16.34
C SER A 367 26.50 -13.83 -16.83
N ASP A 368 27.15 -14.81 -16.16
CA ASP A 368 28.47 -15.35 -16.49
C ASP A 368 28.45 -16.47 -17.55
N GLY A 369 27.28 -16.82 -18.10
CA GLY A 369 27.15 -17.83 -19.18
C GLY A 369 27.57 -19.24 -18.79
N LYS A 370 27.56 -19.60 -17.51
CA LYS A 370 27.94 -20.94 -17.03
C LYS A 370 26.69 -21.84 -16.97
N ASP A 371 26.78 -22.97 -17.64
CA ASP A 371 25.74 -24.00 -17.69
C ASP A 371 25.65 -24.88 -16.43
N LEU A 372 26.51 -24.66 -15.44
CA LEU A 372 26.62 -25.48 -14.23
C LEU A 372 26.58 -24.62 -12.97
N CYS A 373 25.82 -25.05 -11.98
CA CYS A 373 25.73 -24.40 -10.66
C CYS A 373 27.09 -24.48 -9.94
N PRO A 374 27.66 -23.33 -9.51
CA PRO A 374 28.95 -23.32 -8.82
C PRO A 374 28.91 -23.98 -7.44
N SER A 375 27.74 -24.13 -6.84
CA SER A 375 27.59 -24.71 -5.50
C SER A 375 27.38 -26.21 -5.48
N CYS A 376 26.76 -26.82 -6.50
CA CYS A 376 26.48 -28.26 -6.52
C CYS A 376 26.87 -28.95 -7.83
N GLY A 377 27.36 -28.25 -8.84
CA GLY A 377 27.69 -28.81 -10.16
C GLY A 377 26.50 -29.25 -11.01
N GLY A 378 25.28 -29.01 -10.58
CA GLY A 378 24.07 -29.38 -11.33
C GLY A 378 23.88 -28.51 -12.57
N VAL A 379 23.35 -29.12 -13.65
CA VAL A 379 23.10 -28.42 -14.92
C VAL A 379 21.95 -27.44 -14.77
N LEU A 380 22.16 -26.19 -15.20
CA LEU A 380 21.19 -25.12 -15.23
C LEU A 380 20.50 -25.13 -16.60
N ILE A 381 19.33 -25.79 -16.71
CA ILE A 381 18.55 -25.82 -17.93
C ILE A 381 17.61 -24.63 -17.93
N LEU A 382 17.83 -23.67 -18.82
CA LEU A 382 16.88 -22.60 -19.10
C LEU A 382 15.78 -23.13 -20.03
N PRO A 383 14.48 -22.90 -19.75
CA PRO A 383 13.43 -23.21 -20.70
C PRO A 383 13.56 -22.30 -21.92
N GLU A 384 13.61 -22.90 -23.12
CA GLU A 384 13.59 -22.16 -24.37
C GLU A 384 12.27 -21.40 -24.52
N ILE A 385 12.33 -20.08 -24.41
CA ILE A 385 11.20 -19.20 -24.72
C ILE A 385 11.15 -19.04 -26.24
N LYS A 386 10.12 -19.62 -26.88
CA LYS A 386 9.80 -19.34 -28.26
C LYS A 386 9.38 -17.89 -28.43
N ILE A 387 10.31 -17.05 -28.87
CA ILE A 387 10.05 -15.68 -29.26
C ILE A 387 9.31 -15.70 -30.61
N GLY A 388 8.03 -15.33 -30.58
CA GLY A 388 7.30 -15.04 -31.82
C GLY A 388 7.93 -13.84 -32.50
N LYS A 389 8.27 -14.01 -33.78
CA LYS A 389 8.82 -12.95 -34.63
C LYS A 389 7.80 -11.81 -34.71
N GLN A 390 8.12 -10.67 -34.10
CA GLN A 390 7.46 -9.40 -34.44
C GLN A 390 8.21 -8.76 -35.62
N GLU A 391 7.41 -8.37 -36.60
CA GLU A 391 7.88 -7.67 -37.80
C GLU A 391 8.53 -6.33 -37.43
N ASN A 392 9.68 -6.08 -38.04
CA ASN A 392 10.42 -4.85 -37.93
C ASN A 392 9.62 -3.67 -38.50
N ASN A 393 9.16 -2.76 -37.62
CA ASN A 393 8.80 -1.42 -38.04
C ASN A 393 10.06 -0.55 -38.03
N GLU A 394 10.43 -0.08 -39.20
CA GLU A 394 11.58 0.80 -39.45
C GLU A 394 11.47 2.07 -38.60
N GLN A 395 12.47 2.27 -37.74
CA GLN A 395 12.69 3.54 -37.03
C GLN A 395 13.05 4.63 -38.04
N LYS A 396 12.16 5.61 -38.24
CA LYS A 396 12.50 6.86 -38.94
C LYS A 396 13.35 7.74 -38.01
N THR A 397 14.63 7.88 -38.38
CA THR A 397 15.53 8.86 -37.78
C THR A 397 15.08 10.28 -38.17
N ILE A 398 14.89 11.13 -37.17
CA ILE A 398 14.50 12.54 -37.36
C ILE A 398 15.75 13.40 -37.20
N LYS A 399 16.16 14.10 -38.30
CA LYS A 399 17.19 15.15 -38.31
C LYS A 399 16.48 16.49 -38.20
N GLY A 400 16.87 17.34 -37.27
CA GLY A 400 16.29 18.67 -37.14
C GLY A 400 16.97 19.58 -36.11
N ASN A 401 16.69 20.87 -36.20
CA ASN A 401 17.20 21.86 -35.25
C ASN A 401 16.28 22.01 -34.04
N CYS A 402 16.86 22.20 -32.85
CA CYS A 402 16.10 22.43 -31.63
C CYS A 402 15.19 23.65 -31.75
N PRO A 403 13.88 23.54 -31.50
CA PRO A 403 12.95 24.66 -31.65
C PRO A 403 13.17 25.78 -30.64
N TYR A 404 13.94 25.53 -29.58
CA TYR A 404 14.20 26.54 -28.53
C TYR A 404 15.53 27.29 -28.68
N CYS A 405 16.59 26.63 -29.17
CA CYS A 405 17.91 27.28 -29.31
C CYS A 405 18.45 27.29 -30.74
N GLY A 406 17.74 26.68 -31.70
CA GLY A 406 18.11 26.70 -33.13
C GLY A 406 19.31 25.84 -33.51
N LYS A 407 19.97 25.16 -32.56
CA LYS A 407 21.13 24.32 -32.84
C LYS A 407 20.71 22.96 -33.35
N GLU A 408 21.49 22.42 -34.30
CA GLU A 408 21.26 21.08 -34.84
C GLU A 408 21.46 20.02 -33.73
N VAL A 409 20.44 19.15 -33.54
CA VAL A 409 20.50 18.09 -32.55
C VAL A 409 21.11 16.89 -33.23
N PRO A 410 22.27 16.37 -32.73
CA PRO A 410 22.85 15.18 -33.30
C PRO A 410 21.91 13.97 -33.03
N ASP A 411 21.87 13.03 -33.98
CA ASP A 411 21.11 11.79 -33.90
C ASP A 411 21.46 11.01 -32.59
N SER A 412 20.77 11.29 -31.54
CA SER A 412 20.88 10.55 -30.28
C SER A 412 19.49 10.42 -29.68
N GLU A 413 19.25 9.31 -29.04
CA GLU A 413 18.04 8.93 -28.32
C GLU A 413 17.66 9.87 -27.16
N SER A 414 18.18 11.09 -27.15
CA SER A 414 18.00 12.05 -26.08
C SER A 414 16.71 12.84 -26.28
N ILE A 415 15.81 12.70 -25.35
CA ILE A 415 14.52 13.41 -25.27
C ILE A 415 14.69 14.91 -24.96
N PHE A 416 15.92 15.36 -24.66
CA PHE A 416 16.25 16.74 -24.32
C PHE A 416 17.36 17.26 -25.19
N CYS A 417 17.27 18.54 -25.54
CA CYS A 417 18.32 19.22 -26.31
C CYS A 417 19.64 19.29 -25.49
N PRO A 418 20.75 18.76 -25.99
CA PRO A 418 22.03 18.77 -25.27
C PRO A 418 22.63 20.18 -25.08
N TYR A 419 22.11 21.19 -25.79
CA TYR A 419 22.63 22.57 -25.74
C TYR A 419 21.82 23.50 -24.84
N CYS A 420 20.51 23.27 -24.64
CA CYS A 420 19.67 24.16 -23.82
C CYS A 420 18.86 23.43 -22.75
N GLY A 421 18.96 22.11 -22.66
CA GLY A 421 18.29 21.30 -21.65
C GLY A 421 16.77 21.21 -21.78
N LYS A 422 16.15 21.78 -22.82
CA LYS A 422 14.70 21.74 -23.01
C LYS A 422 14.25 20.46 -23.72
N PRO A 423 13.07 19.92 -23.41
CA PRO A 423 12.56 18.71 -24.06
C PRO A 423 12.31 18.96 -25.56
N ILE A 424 12.73 18.00 -26.40
CA ILE A 424 12.49 18.04 -27.84
C ILE A 424 11.24 17.23 -28.11
N GLU A 425 10.06 17.84 -27.99
CA GLU A 425 8.81 17.23 -28.39
C GLU A 425 8.55 17.53 -29.86
N THR A 426 8.55 16.53 -30.70
CA THR A 426 8.05 16.60 -32.08
C THR A 426 6.54 16.52 -32.08
N PHE A 427 5.87 17.66 -31.94
CA PHE A 427 4.45 17.76 -32.26
C PHE A 427 4.30 17.91 -33.78
N GLU A 428 3.97 16.84 -34.48
CA GLU A 428 3.22 16.97 -35.72
C GLU A 428 1.83 17.51 -35.37
N LYS A 429 1.57 18.77 -35.71
CA LYS A 429 0.22 19.31 -35.66
C LYS A 429 -0.66 18.44 -36.59
N PRO A 430 -1.71 17.79 -36.13
CA PRO A 430 -2.66 17.13 -37.01
C PRO A 430 -3.27 18.20 -37.92
N ASN A 431 -3.24 17.96 -39.22
CA ASN A 431 -3.90 18.76 -40.24
C ASN A 431 -5.41 18.66 -40.00
N ILE A 432 -5.98 19.66 -39.30
CA ILE A 432 -7.42 19.75 -39.08
C ILE A 432 -8.06 20.32 -40.35
N PRO A 433 -8.89 19.58 -41.09
CA PRO A 433 -9.68 20.13 -42.19
C PRO A 433 -10.63 21.19 -41.66
N LYS A 434 -10.60 22.39 -42.27
CA LYS A 434 -11.38 23.57 -41.86
C LYS A 434 -12.88 23.49 -42.15
N GLU A 435 -13.45 22.30 -42.41
CA GLU A 435 -14.88 22.13 -42.66
C GLU A 435 -15.43 20.90 -41.92
N LEU A 436 -15.78 21.09 -40.66
CA LEU A 436 -16.82 20.24 -40.03
C LEU A 436 -17.76 21.15 -39.25
N GLY A 437 -18.95 21.27 -39.81
CA GLY A 437 -20.01 22.14 -39.37
C GLY A 437 -20.46 21.86 -37.92
N LYS A 438 -20.87 22.92 -37.24
CA LYS A 438 -21.36 23.03 -35.86
C LYS A 438 -22.53 22.12 -35.45
N LYS A 439 -22.75 20.95 -36.06
CA LYS A 439 -23.85 20.03 -35.76
C LYS A 439 -23.45 18.62 -35.34
N SER A 440 -22.18 18.22 -35.37
CA SER A 440 -21.79 16.86 -34.99
C SER A 440 -21.28 16.71 -33.54
N ALA A 441 -20.73 17.75 -32.94
CA ALA A 441 -20.18 17.69 -31.58
C ALA A 441 -21.22 17.43 -30.48
N ALA A 442 -22.49 17.73 -30.72
CA ALA A 442 -23.59 17.50 -29.75
C ALA A 442 -24.18 16.07 -29.79
N ARG A 443 -23.83 15.25 -30.81
CA ARG A 443 -24.37 13.89 -30.95
C ARG A 443 -23.41 12.79 -30.49
N GLU A 444 -22.10 13.02 -30.43
CA GLU A 444 -21.12 12.05 -29.93
C GLU A 444 -21.02 12.03 -28.38
N PHE A 445 -21.51 13.09 -27.71
CA PHE A 445 -21.57 13.11 -26.24
C PHE A 445 -22.73 12.30 -25.62
N SER A 446 -23.57 11.63 -26.42
CA SER A 446 -24.81 11.00 -25.93
C SER A 446 -24.74 9.49 -25.67
N GLU A 447 -23.61 8.83 -25.81
CA GLU A 447 -23.43 7.51 -25.24
C GLU A 447 -22.87 7.61 -23.80
N SER A 448 -23.68 8.21 -22.93
CA SER A 448 -23.48 8.08 -21.49
C SER A 448 -23.54 6.60 -21.11
N ILE A 449 -22.52 6.12 -20.42
CA ILE A 449 -22.50 4.77 -19.88
C ILE A 449 -23.67 4.69 -18.89
N LYS A 450 -24.70 3.94 -19.24
CA LYS A 450 -25.91 3.80 -18.42
C LYS A 450 -25.75 2.92 -17.18
N SER A 451 -24.56 2.34 -16.99
CA SER A 451 -24.23 1.51 -15.83
C SER A 451 -22.78 1.74 -15.45
N ALA A 452 -22.57 2.23 -14.25
CA ALA A 452 -21.25 2.49 -13.66
C ALA A 452 -20.43 1.19 -13.51
N SER A 453 -21.08 0.05 -13.29
CA SER A 453 -20.47 -1.28 -13.24
C SER A 453 -19.63 -1.63 -14.46
N LYS A 454 -19.89 -1.00 -15.62
CA LYS A 454 -19.09 -1.19 -16.83
C LYS A 454 -17.78 -0.40 -16.85
N ILE A 455 -17.61 0.58 -15.95
CA ILE A 455 -16.40 1.41 -15.84
C ILE A 455 -15.48 0.85 -14.78
N LEU A 456 -16.05 0.40 -13.66
CA LEU A 456 -15.30 -0.02 -12.49
C LEU A 456 -14.37 -1.19 -12.82
N LYS A 457 -13.09 -1.00 -12.52
CA LYS A 457 -12.10 -2.08 -12.55
C LYS A 457 -11.34 -2.03 -11.22
N PHE A 458 -11.31 -3.17 -10.56
CA PHE A 458 -10.65 -3.33 -9.28
C PHE A 458 -9.29 -3.98 -9.47
N PHE A 459 -8.29 -3.39 -8.87
CA PHE A 459 -6.95 -3.91 -8.79
C PHE A 459 -6.72 -4.36 -7.34
N VAL A 460 -6.75 -5.67 -7.17
CA VAL A 460 -6.60 -6.30 -5.87
C VAL A 460 -5.24 -6.96 -5.83
N PRO A 461 -4.29 -6.47 -5.03
CA PRO A 461 -3.00 -7.13 -4.84
C PRO A 461 -3.20 -8.55 -4.29
N ASP A 462 -2.28 -9.48 -4.60
CA ASP A 462 -2.33 -10.88 -4.12
C ASP A 462 -2.49 -10.99 -2.61
N ASN A 463 -1.95 -10.01 -1.87
CA ASN A 463 -2.14 -9.87 -0.44
C ASN A 463 -2.37 -8.39 -0.10
N LEU A 464 -3.63 -8.05 0.16
CA LEU A 464 -4.08 -6.70 0.53
C LEU A 464 -3.35 -6.13 1.76
N GLN A 465 -3.01 -6.99 2.72
CA GLN A 465 -2.30 -6.59 3.93
C GLN A 465 -0.86 -6.14 3.64
N TYR A 466 -0.27 -6.62 2.53
CA TYR A 466 1.13 -6.34 2.18
C TYR A 466 1.29 -5.41 0.98
N ALA A 467 0.20 -4.87 0.43
CA ALA A 467 0.23 -3.97 -0.72
C ALA A 467 1.22 -2.81 -0.54
N ILE A 468 1.17 -2.14 0.61
CA ILE A 468 2.07 -1.04 1.00
C ILE A 468 3.52 -1.51 0.99
N PHE A 469 3.80 -2.61 1.72
CA PHE A 469 5.14 -3.19 1.79
C PHE A 469 5.66 -3.57 0.40
N ASN A 470 4.84 -4.22 -0.41
CA ASN A 470 5.21 -4.67 -1.75
C ASN A 470 5.54 -3.50 -2.68
N GLY A 471 4.75 -2.40 -2.61
CA GLY A 471 5.07 -1.18 -3.35
C GLY A 471 6.41 -0.59 -2.95
N ALA A 472 6.70 -0.50 -1.65
CA ALA A 472 8.00 -0.06 -1.15
C ALA A 472 9.14 -1.01 -1.55
N ALA A 473 8.90 -2.33 -1.53
CA ALA A 473 9.87 -3.35 -1.95
C ALA A 473 10.25 -3.23 -3.42
N ILE A 474 9.26 -3.00 -4.28
CA ILE A 474 9.47 -2.77 -5.72
C ILE A 474 10.29 -1.50 -5.92
N LEU A 475 9.83 -0.36 -5.42
CA LEU A 475 10.52 0.93 -5.62
C LEU A 475 11.92 0.93 -5.03
N GLY A 476 12.09 0.46 -3.79
CA GLY A 476 13.39 0.39 -3.12
C GLY A 476 14.39 -0.54 -3.82
N SER A 477 13.94 -1.47 -4.66
CA SER A 477 14.83 -2.33 -5.46
C SER A 477 15.37 -1.64 -6.71
N LEU A 478 14.70 -0.59 -7.21
CA LEU A 478 15.11 0.14 -8.41
C LEU A 478 16.32 1.05 -8.11
N GLU A 479 17.38 0.92 -8.90
CA GLU A 479 18.58 1.74 -8.72
C GLU A 479 18.31 3.23 -8.96
N SER A 480 17.49 3.56 -9.97
CA SER A 480 17.05 4.92 -10.24
C SER A 480 16.34 5.55 -9.04
N PHE A 481 15.48 4.77 -8.37
CA PHE A 481 14.72 5.24 -7.22
C PHE A 481 15.59 5.40 -5.96
N ARG A 482 16.62 4.55 -5.77
CA ARG A 482 17.57 4.67 -4.65
C ARG A 482 18.31 5.99 -4.63
N LYS A 483 18.53 6.63 -5.78
CA LYS A 483 19.15 7.97 -5.88
C LYS A 483 18.31 9.08 -5.27
N LEU A 484 17.03 8.80 -4.97
CA LEU A 484 16.11 9.76 -4.35
C LEU A 484 16.14 9.72 -2.82
N PHE A 485 16.80 8.72 -2.24
CA PHE A 485 16.97 8.65 -0.80
C PHE A 485 17.79 9.83 -0.31
N ILE A 486 17.34 10.43 0.77
CA ILE A 486 17.97 11.61 1.37
C ILE A 486 19.04 11.14 2.34
N THR A 487 20.26 11.66 2.23
CA THR A 487 21.33 11.42 3.21
C THR A 487 21.19 12.33 4.42
N PHE A 488 21.89 12.00 5.52
CA PHE A 488 21.88 12.84 6.72
C PHE A 488 22.40 14.25 6.44
N ASP A 489 23.47 14.40 5.67
CA ASP A 489 24.03 15.70 5.33
C ASP A 489 23.03 16.55 4.52
N GLN A 490 22.34 15.94 3.57
CA GLN A 490 21.29 16.60 2.81
C GLN A 490 20.13 17.05 3.70
N PHE A 491 19.70 16.20 4.63
CA PHE A 491 18.65 16.52 5.61
C PHE A 491 19.04 17.67 6.53
N GLN A 492 20.29 17.73 6.99
CA GLN A 492 20.77 18.84 7.83
C GLN A 492 20.77 20.17 7.08
N VAL A 493 21.16 20.15 5.78
CA VAL A 493 21.23 21.37 4.97
C VAL A 493 19.84 21.82 4.53
N ASN A 494 18.96 20.88 4.14
CA ASN A 494 17.64 21.21 3.61
C ASN A 494 16.60 20.16 3.96
N ARG A 495 15.81 20.44 5.00
CA ARG A 495 14.72 19.55 5.45
C ARG A 495 13.55 19.47 4.48
N GLU A 496 13.39 20.46 3.56
CA GLU A 496 12.34 20.45 2.54
C GLU A 496 12.48 19.25 1.59
N LEU A 497 13.64 18.63 1.53
CA LEU A 497 13.87 17.41 0.77
C LEU A 497 12.95 16.25 1.22
N LEU A 498 12.47 16.25 2.46
CA LEU A 498 11.48 15.28 2.96
C LEU A 498 10.09 15.43 2.30
N TYR A 499 9.81 16.57 1.69
CA TYR A 499 8.50 16.94 1.16
C TYR A 499 8.48 17.04 -0.37
N ARG A 500 9.52 16.52 -1.04
CA ARG A 500 9.59 16.53 -2.51
C ARG A 500 8.39 15.79 -3.11
N ASP A 501 7.82 16.39 -4.14
CA ASP A 501 6.83 15.68 -4.95
C ASP A 501 7.55 14.64 -5.82
N ILE A 502 7.22 13.40 -5.59
CA ILE A 502 7.85 12.26 -6.28
C ILE A 502 7.36 12.15 -7.71
N SER A 503 6.19 12.73 -8.04
CA SER A 503 5.65 12.74 -9.40
C SER A 503 6.55 13.48 -10.41
N GLU A 504 7.36 14.42 -9.93
CA GLU A 504 8.33 15.13 -10.79
C GLU A 504 9.51 14.22 -11.19
N ILE A 505 9.63 13.05 -10.58
CA ILE A 505 10.79 12.17 -10.68
C ILE A 505 10.41 10.82 -11.33
N LEU A 506 9.15 10.44 -11.23
CA LEU A 506 8.56 9.25 -11.88
C LEU A 506 8.06 9.56 -13.29
#